data_e6090183125b199a8d93500a3414a329
#
_entry.id   e6090183125b199a8d93500a3414a329
#
_cell.length_a   1.000
_cell.length_b   1.000
_cell.length_c   1.000
_cell.angle_alpha   90.00
_cell.angle_beta   90.00
_cell.angle_gamma   90.00
#
_symmetry.space_group_name_H-M   'P 1'
#
loop_
_entity.id
_entity.type
_entity.pdbx_description
1 polymer ?
#
loop_
_entity_poly.entity_id
_entity_poly.type
_entity_poly.pdbx_seq_one_letter_code
_entity_poly.pdbx_strand_id
1 'polypeptide(L)'
;MQIATTGLVLRQVKVGEADRILTILTPDLGVISASARGSLRMKSPLFSATGLFCYSEFSLSSGRSHFFVDAAQIKKVFHGVSATVEGMALASYIAEIAMELSPTPAEGEADAQLRLLLNCLYLIGERRYPWRQLKAVYELRALSKAGYMPDLRMCAGCGKYEGGEFYLDAVGGLLLCADCAERQRHIPNLDAGALYAMRHIFWTVEDKKVFGFKISPESLKDLSRVSEQYTLANLEHGLKTLDFLKTVLE
;
A
#
# COMPACT_ATOMS: atom_id res chain seq x y z
N MET A 1 -0.08 9.13 30.04
CA MET A 1 0.05 7.67 29.89
C MET A 1 1.22 7.42 28.93
N GLN A 2 2.13 6.53 29.29
CA GLN A 2 3.25 6.15 28.44
C GLN A 2 2.89 4.87 27.67
N ILE A 3 3.20 4.81 26.37
CA ILE A 3 2.89 3.68 25.48
C ILE A 3 4.18 3.30 24.76
N ALA A 4 4.52 2.02 24.81
CA ALA A 4 5.58 1.45 23.99
C ALA A 4 4.96 0.70 22.81
N THR A 5 5.37 1.05 21.59
CA THR A 5 4.91 0.38 20.37
C THR A 5 5.99 0.41 19.29
N THR A 6 5.88 -0.47 18.31
CA THR A 6 6.68 -0.35 17.09
C THR A 6 5.89 0.39 16.01
N GLY A 7 6.58 1.01 15.05
CA GLY A 7 5.88 1.69 13.98
C GLY A 7 6.79 2.07 12.81
N LEU A 8 6.17 2.26 11.65
CA LEU A 8 6.82 2.75 10.44
C LEU A 8 6.45 4.22 10.22
N VAL A 9 7.44 5.08 10.05
CA VAL A 9 7.22 6.49 9.71
C VAL A 9 6.78 6.58 8.23
N LEU A 10 5.50 6.92 8.02
CA LEU A 10 4.91 7.05 6.68
C LEU A 10 5.08 8.46 6.11
N ARG A 11 5.10 9.47 6.98
CA ARG A 11 5.21 10.88 6.60
C ARG A 11 5.91 11.65 7.71
N GLN A 12 6.69 12.64 7.31
CA GLN A 12 7.30 13.60 8.23
C GLN A 12 7.08 15.02 7.71
N VAL A 13 6.76 15.93 8.62
CA VAL A 13 6.64 17.35 8.33
C VAL A 13 7.54 18.12 9.28
N LYS A 14 8.41 18.98 8.74
CA LYS A 14 9.25 19.85 9.55
C LYS A 14 8.39 20.95 10.20
N VAL A 15 8.60 21.16 11.49
CA VAL A 15 7.93 22.22 12.26
C VAL A 15 9.00 23.04 13.01
N GLY A 16 9.01 24.34 12.74
CA GLY A 16 10.08 25.20 13.26
C GLY A 16 11.46 24.76 12.76
N GLU A 17 12.49 24.95 13.58
CA GLU A 17 13.88 24.68 13.18
C GLU A 17 14.35 23.27 13.58
N ALA A 18 13.76 22.66 14.60
CA ALA A 18 14.31 21.46 15.22
C ALA A 18 13.34 20.27 15.30
N ASP A 19 12.06 20.47 15.04
CA ASP A 19 11.01 19.50 15.33
C ASP A 19 10.42 18.88 14.06
N ARG A 20 9.84 17.67 14.22
CA ARG A 20 9.03 17.01 13.19
C ARG A 20 7.67 16.64 13.76
N ILE A 21 6.64 16.70 12.91
CA ILE A 21 5.40 15.94 13.11
C ILE A 21 5.50 14.70 12.22
N LEU A 22 5.26 13.55 12.82
CA LEU A 22 5.33 12.24 12.17
C LEU A 22 3.93 11.67 12.00
N THR A 23 3.67 11.04 10.86
CA THR A 23 2.57 10.08 10.69
C THR A 23 3.18 8.69 10.76
N ILE A 24 2.77 7.89 11.72
CA ILE A 24 3.35 6.58 12.02
C ILE A 24 2.25 5.52 11.93
N LEU A 25 2.48 4.46 11.16
CA LEU A 25 1.64 3.26 11.19
C LEU A 25 2.18 2.30 12.25
N THR A 26 1.35 2.00 13.23
CA THR A 26 1.64 1.08 14.33
C THR A 26 0.74 -0.14 14.29
N PRO A 27 1.14 -1.30 14.84
CA PRO A 27 0.30 -2.51 14.84
C PRO A 27 -0.93 -2.37 15.76
N ASP A 28 -0.79 -1.61 16.86
CA ASP A 28 -1.78 -1.60 17.95
C ASP A 28 -2.68 -0.36 17.91
N LEU A 29 -2.17 0.78 17.39
CA LEU A 29 -2.85 2.07 17.39
C LEU A 29 -3.25 2.54 15.98
N GLY A 30 -2.98 1.75 14.94
CA GLY A 30 -3.20 2.17 13.56
C GLY A 30 -2.29 3.34 13.16
N VAL A 31 -2.82 4.25 12.36
CA VAL A 31 -2.11 5.46 11.93
C VAL A 31 -2.26 6.54 12.99
N ILE A 32 -1.13 6.96 13.57
CA ILE A 32 -1.07 7.99 14.60
C ILE A 32 -0.27 9.21 14.14
N SER A 33 -0.58 10.37 14.73
CA SER A 33 0.23 11.59 14.62
C SER A 33 1.04 11.79 15.89
N ALA A 34 2.35 11.99 15.75
CA ALA A 34 3.25 12.18 16.90
C ALA A 34 4.25 13.33 16.67
N SER A 35 4.41 14.19 17.67
CA SER A 35 5.43 15.25 17.65
C SER A 35 6.77 14.73 18.16
N ALA A 36 7.82 14.85 17.35
CA ALA A 36 9.19 14.47 17.69
C ALA A 36 10.03 15.75 17.88
N ARG A 37 10.09 16.24 19.12
CA ARG A 37 10.81 17.47 19.48
C ARG A 37 12.31 17.26 19.38
N GLY A 38 13.02 18.25 18.82
CA GLY A 38 14.48 18.21 18.66
C GLY A 38 14.96 17.15 17.67
N SER A 39 14.07 16.49 16.93
CA SER A 39 14.40 15.36 16.05
C SER A 39 15.20 15.78 14.80
N LEU A 40 15.27 17.07 14.46
CA LEU A 40 16.10 17.59 13.38
C LEU A 40 17.51 17.99 13.84
N ARG A 41 17.80 17.99 15.14
CA ARG A 41 19.15 18.28 15.63
C ARG A 41 20.07 17.09 15.34
N MET A 42 21.23 17.32 14.72
CA MET A 42 22.17 16.25 14.30
C MET A 42 22.61 15.33 15.44
N LYS A 43 22.71 15.84 16.66
CA LYS A 43 23.09 15.07 17.86
C LYS A 43 21.89 14.43 18.58
N SER A 44 20.68 14.59 18.05
CA SER A 44 19.48 14.01 18.66
C SER A 44 19.43 12.50 18.40
N PRO A 45 19.17 11.67 19.44
CA PRO A 45 18.93 10.24 19.26
C PRO A 45 17.69 9.96 18.38
N LEU A 46 16.77 10.94 18.29
CA LEU A 46 15.58 10.84 17.44
C LEU A 46 15.87 11.11 15.96
N PHE A 47 17.02 11.71 15.58
CA PHE A 47 17.27 12.17 14.23
C PHE A 47 17.08 11.07 13.16
N SER A 48 17.73 9.93 13.36
CA SER A 48 17.65 8.80 12.42
C SER A 48 16.41 7.94 12.64
N ALA A 49 16.00 7.74 13.90
CA ALA A 49 14.87 6.87 14.26
C ALA A 49 13.51 7.41 13.82
N THR A 50 13.41 8.72 13.52
CA THR A 50 12.21 9.39 13.04
C THR A 50 12.26 9.73 11.54
N GLY A 51 13.22 9.17 10.82
CA GLY A 51 13.34 9.35 9.36
C GLY A 51 12.21 8.70 8.58
N LEU A 52 11.93 9.21 7.37
CA LEU A 52 10.94 8.62 6.47
C LEU A 52 11.27 7.16 6.18
N PHE A 53 10.27 6.29 6.23
CA PHE A 53 10.38 4.83 6.07
C PHE A 53 11.33 4.18 7.08
N CYS A 54 11.58 4.81 8.23
CA CYS A 54 12.26 4.17 9.33
C CYS A 54 11.24 3.37 10.17
N TYR A 55 11.50 2.08 10.35
CA TYR A 55 10.76 1.22 11.26
C TYR A 55 11.47 1.21 12.60
N SER A 56 10.81 1.73 13.63
CA SER A 56 11.40 1.96 14.95
C SER A 56 10.49 1.46 16.06
N GLU A 57 11.08 1.22 17.21
CA GLU A 57 10.38 1.09 18.48
C GLU A 57 10.28 2.48 19.09
N PHE A 58 9.09 2.87 19.50
CA PHE A 58 8.77 4.17 20.03
C PHE A 58 8.30 4.07 21.48
N SER A 59 8.78 4.98 22.32
CA SER A 59 8.15 5.33 23.59
C SER A 59 7.38 6.62 23.37
N LEU A 60 6.08 6.58 23.56
CA LEU A 60 5.16 7.67 23.31
C LEU A 60 4.48 8.12 24.58
N SER A 61 4.34 9.43 24.78
CA SER A 61 3.42 10.01 25.75
C SER A 61 2.16 10.54 25.08
N SER A 62 1.00 10.26 25.69
CA SER A 62 -0.30 10.69 25.18
C SER A 62 -0.57 12.13 25.55
N GLY A 63 -0.79 13.01 24.56
CA GLY A 63 -1.35 14.33 24.72
C GLY A 63 -2.88 14.30 24.62
N ARG A 64 -3.53 15.48 24.51
CA ARG A 64 -4.99 15.61 24.39
C ARG A 64 -5.51 15.11 23.03
N SER A 65 -4.79 15.36 21.94
CA SER A 65 -5.19 15.06 20.57
C SER A 65 -4.12 14.42 19.70
N HIS A 66 -2.91 14.24 20.22
CA HIS A 66 -1.77 13.64 19.51
C HIS A 66 -0.74 13.08 20.50
N PHE A 67 0.21 12.32 19.98
CA PHE A 67 1.29 11.72 20.75
C PHE A 67 2.55 12.59 20.71
N PHE A 68 3.42 12.39 21.70
CA PHE A 68 4.80 12.90 21.71
C PHE A 68 5.76 11.74 21.71
N VAL A 69 6.83 11.83 20.91
CA VAL A 69 7.90 10.85 20.90
C VAL A 69 8.88 11.21 22.01
N ASP A 70 8.92 10.40 23.07
CA ASP A 70 9.86 10.55 24.18
C ASP A 70 11.20 9.89 23.86
N ALA A 71 11.15 8.69 23.24
CA ALA A 71 12.32 7.96 22.77
C ALA A 71 11.97 7.15 21.51
N ALA A 72 12.98 6.87 20.68
CA ALA A 72 12.84 5.99 19.54
C ALA A 72 14.14 5.22 19.31
N GLN A 73 14.02 3.93 18.99
CA GLN A 73 15.12 3.04 18.62
C GLN A 73 14.88 2.39 17.27
N ILE A 74 15.83 2.50 16.35
CA ILE A 74 15.74 1.93 15.02
C ILE A 74 15.69 0.41 15.10
N LYS A 75 14.69 -0.20 14.46
CA LYS A 75 14.64 -1.64 14.18
C LYS A 75 15.09 -1.96 12.75
N LYS A 76 14.65 -1.16 11.77
CA LYS A 76 15.04 -1.34 10.37
C LYS A 76 14.95 -0.02 9.60
N VAL A 77 15.93 0.18 8.72
CA VAL A 77 15.91 1.24 7.68
C VAL A 77 15.92 0.58 6.32
N PHE A 78 15.06 1.03 5.42
CA PHE A 78 14.95 0.50 4.05
C PHE A 78 15.79 1.34 3.08
N HIS A 79 17.12 1.29 3.22
CA HIS A 79 18.05 2.09 2.42
C HIS A 79 17.87 1.93 0.90
N GLY A 80 17.53 0.73 0.43
CA GLY A 80 17.32 0.46 -0.99
C GLY A 80 16.14 1.22 -1.61
N VAL A 81 15.17 1.67 -0.80
CA VAL A 81 14.01 2.44 -1.28
C VAL A 81 14.43 3.78 -1.86
N SER A 82 15.36 4.48 -1.21
CA SER A 82 15.86 5.79 -1.64
C SER A 82 16.94 5.72 -2.72
N ALA A 83 17.31 4.52 -3.16
CA ALA A 83 18.36 4.34 -4.15
C ALA A 83 17.92 4.70 -5.58
N THR A 84 16.61 4.82 -5.85
CA THR A 84 16.04 5.27 -7.13
C THR A 84 14.84 6.17 -6.92
N VAL A 85 14.53 6.99 -7.92
CA VAL A 85 13.37 7.87 -7.92
C VAL A 85 12.08 7.05 -7.96
N GLU A 86 12.04 5.99 -8.78
CA GLU A 86 10.91 5.08 -8.91
C GLU A 86 10.61 4.35 -7.59
N GLY A 87 11.67 3.86 -6.91
CA GLY A 87 11.53 3.20 -5.61
C GLY A 87 10.95 4.14 -4.56
N MET A 88 11.43 5.37 -4.49
CA MET A 88 10.91 6.39 -3.57
C MET A 88 9.48 6.80 -3.92
N ALA A 89 9.15 6.98 -5.21
CA ALA A 89 7.82 7.31 -5.67
C ALA A 89 6.82 6.21 -5.33
N LEU A 90 7.18 4.94 -5.60
CA LEU A 90 6.33 3.79 -5.27
C LEU A 90 6.15 3.65 -3.75
N ALA A 91 7.22 3.79 -2.96
CA ALA A 91 7.13 3.75 -1.51
C ALA A 91 6.20 4.85 -0.94
N SER A 92 6.29 6.06 -1.50
CA SER A 92 5.41 7.18 -1.10
C SER A 92 3.95 6.91 -1.44
N TYR A 93 3.69 6.33 -2.62
CA TYR A 93 2.36 5.96 -3.07
C TYR A 93 1.72 4.88 -2.18
N ILE A 94 2.44 3.78 -1.91
CA ILE A 94 1.91 2.72 -1.04
C ILE A 94 1.75 3.18 0.41
N ALA A 95 2.57 4.12 0.87
CA ALA A 95 2.40 4.74 2.20
C ALA A 95 1.15 5.63 2.26
N GLU A 96 0.81 6.35 1.18
CA GLU A 96 -0.44 7.11 1.11
C GLU A 96 -1.65 6.18 1.17
N ILE A 97 -1.67 5.09 0.41
CA ILE A 97 -2.72 4.06 0.50
C ILE A 97 -2.83 3.49 1.93
N ALA A 98 -1.69 3.21 2.59
CA ALA A 98 -1.70 2.71 3.96
C ALA A 98 -2.34 3.70 4.94
N MET A 99 -2.12 5.00 4.76
CA MET A 99 -2.73 6.04 5.58
C MET A 99 -4.25 6.12 5.38
N GLU A 100 -4.73 5.91 4.16
CA GLU A 100 -6.17 5.94 3.85
C GLU A 100 -6.90 4.68 4.35
N LEU A 101 -6.27 3.50 4.24
CA LEU A 101 -6.90 2.22 4.60
C LEU A 101 -6.72 1.81 6.07
N SER A 102 -6.00 2.59 6.89
CA SER A 102 -5.73 2.24 8.28
C SER A 102 -6.13 3.33 9.29
N PRO A 103 -7.32 3.95 9.17
CA PRO A 103 -7.67 5.12 9.99
C PRO A 103 -7.93 4.80 11.46
N THR A 104 -8.39 3.61 11.79
CA THR A 104 -8.75 3.22 13.17
C THR A 104 -8.37 1.76 13.44
N PRO A 105 -7.90 1.43 14.64
CA PRO A 105 -7.52 0.05 14.96
C PRO A 105 -8.78 -0.80 15.20
N ALA A 106 -9.23 -1.53 14.18
CA ALA A 106 -9.91 -2.78 14.42
C ALA A 106 -8.85 -3.83 14.75
N GLU A 107 -9.12 -4.74 15.67
CA GLU A 107 -8.13 -5.69 16.19
C GLU A 107 -7.42 -6.46 15.06
N GLY A 108 -6.10 -6.28 14.96
CA GLY A 108 -5.24 -6.99 14.02
C GLY A 108 -5.14 -6.43 12.60
N GLU A 109 -6.03 -5.54 12.16
CA GLU A 109 -6.01 -4.98 10.79
C GLU A 109 -4.78 -4.10 10.54
N ALA A 110 -4.44 -3.25 11.49
CA ALA A 110 -3.29 -2.36 11.39
C ALA A 110 -1.96 -3.15 11.34
N ASP A 111 -1.82 -4.23 12.11
CA ASP A 111 -0.64 -5.11 12.06
C ASP A 111 -0.54 -5.81 10.69
N ALA A 112 -1.65 -6.28 10.13
CA ALA A 112 -1.66 -6.89 8.81
C ALA A 112 -1.28 -5.91 7.70
N GLN A 113 -1.75 -4.65 7.76
CA GLN A 113 -1.36 -3.57 6.85
C GLN A 113 0.12 -3.21 7.02
N LEU A 114 0.59 -3.06 8.25
CA LEU A 114 1.99 -2.76 8.55
C LEU A 114 2.93 -3.85 7.99
N ARG A 115 2.62 -5.12 8.20
CA ARG A 115 3.43 -6.24 7.67
C ARG A 115 3.48 -6.25 6.14
N LEU A 116 2.34 -6.01 5.48
CA LEU A 116 2.29 -5.91 4.02
C LEU A 116 3.20 -4.78 3.53
N LEU A 117 3.09 -3.59 4.15
CA LEU A 117 3.89 -2.42 3.79
C LEU A 117 5.39 -2.66 4.00
N LEU A 118 5.79 -3.23 5.14
CA LEU A 118 7.19 -3.58 5.42
C LEU A 118 7.75 -4.56 4.40
N ASN A 119 6.97 -5.57 3.98
CA ASN A 119 7.36 -6.51 2.92
C ASN A 119 7.54 -5.80 1.58
N CYS A 120 6.62 -4.90 1.20
CA CYS A 120 6.74 -4.13 -0.03
C CYS A 120 7.95 -3.22 -0.04
N LEU A 121 8.22 -2.47 1.05
CA LEU A 121 9.41 -1.63 1.17
C LEU A 121 10.71 -2.44 1.05
N TYR A 122 10.76 -3.64 1.62
CA TYR A 122 11.87 -4.55 1.46
C TYR A 122 12.06 -4.96 -0.01
N LEU A 123 10.99 -5.38 -0.69
CA LEU A 123 11.04 -5.83 -2.09
C LEU A 123 11.34 -4.69 -3.07
N ILE A 124 10.89 -3.47 -2.78
CA ILE A 124 11.29 -2.26 -3.50
C ILE A 124 12.81 -2.08 -3.41
N GLY A 125 13.37 -2.19 -2.21
CA GLY A 125 14.81 -2.05 -2.00
C GLY A 125 15.63 -3.13 -2.70
N GLU A 126 15.16 -4.37 -2.74
CA GLU A 126 15.81 -5.50 -3.42
C GLU A 126 15.67 -5.46 -4.95
N ARG A 127 14.74 -4.67 -5.51
CA ARG A 127 14.45 -4.58 -6.96
C ARG A 127 14.19 -5.93 -7.62
N ARG A 128 13.59 -6.84 -6.87
CA ARG A 128 13.39 -8.24 -7.30
C ARG A 128 12.24 -8.40 -8.29
N TYR A 129 11.27 -7.50 -8.25
CA TYR A 129 10.06 -7.56 -9.07
C TYR A 129 9.86 -6.25 -9.85
N PRO A 130 9.18 -6.28 -11.01
CA PRO A 130 8.79 -5.07 -11.73
C PRO A 130 7.97 -4.12 -10.83
N TRP A 131 8.20 -2.81 -10.95
CA TRP A 131 7.47 -1.80 -10.16
C TRP A 131 5.95 -1.92 -10.28
N ARG A 132 5.45 -2.17 -11.52
CA ARG A 132 4.03 -2.37 -11.78
C ARG A 132 3.46 -3.58 -11.04
N GLN A 133 4.25 -4.64 -10.87
CA GLN A 133 3.84 -5.83 -10.11
C GLN A 133 3.75 -5.51 -8.61
N LEU A 134 4.76 -4.87 -8.06
CA LEU A 134 4.76 -4.44 -6.64
C LEU A 134 3.58 -3.51 -6.34
N LYS A 135 3.33 -2.53 -7.24
CA LYS A 135 2.20 -1.62 -7.16
C LYS A 135 0.87 -2.37 -7.11
N ALA A 136 0.58 -3.21 -8.12
CA ALA A 136 -0.68 -3.92 -8.22
C ALA A 136 -0.91 -4.89 -7.05
N VAL A 137 0.14 -5.61 -6.63
CA VAL A 137 0.05 -6.51 -5.47
C VAL A 137 -0.28 -5.73 -4.20
N TYR A 138 0.40 -4.59 -3.97
CA TYR A 138 0.13 -3.79 -2.78
C TYR A 138 -1.30 -3.24 -2.78
N GLU A 139 -1.74 -2.62 -3.88
CA GLU A 139 -3.09 -2.07 -4.06
C GLU A 139 -4.17 -3.09 -3.70
N LEU A 140 -4.13 -4.24 -4.37
CA LEU A 140 -5.16 -5.27 -4.21
C LEU A 140 -5.11 -5.95 -2.83
N ARG A 141 -3.92 -6.20 -2.28
CA ARG A 141 -3.78 -6.80 -0.95
C ARG A 141 -4.16 -5.85 0.17
N ALA A 142 -3.82 -4.57 0.06
CA ALA A 142 -4.20 -3.56 1.04
C ALA A 142 -5.71 -3.39 1.10
N LEU A 143 -6.37 -3.33 -0.06
CA LEU A 143 -7.83 -3.30 -0.17
C LEU A 143 -8.47 -4.57 0.41
N SER A 144 -7.94 -5.76 0.07
CA SER A 144 -8.42 -7.03 0.61
C SER A 144 -8.38 -7.06 2.15
N LYS A 145 -7.30 -6.55 2.75
CA LYS A 145 -7.15 -6.46 4.20
C LYS A 145 -8.10 -5.42 4.84
N ALA A 146 -8.53 -4.44 4.08
CA ALA A 146 -9.53 -3.46 4.48
C ALA A 146 -10.99 -3.90 4.16
N GLY A 147 -11.18 -5.15 3.72
CA GLY A 147 -12.51 -5.72 3.45
C GLY A 147 -13.04 -5.52 2.02
N TYR A 148 -12.30 -4.81 1.16
CA TYR A 148 -12.70 -4.60 -0.24
C TYR A 148 -12.23 -5.76 -1.11
N MET A 149 -13.16 -6.67 -1.46
CA MET A 149 -12.87 -7.81 -2.34
C MET A 149 -13.85 -7.87 -3.51
N PRO A 150 -13.37 -7.84 -4.78
CA PRO A 150 -14.23 -8.05 -5.93
C PRO A 150 -14.63 -9.53 -6.06
N ASP A 151 -15.78 -9.80 -6.65
CA ASP A 151 -16.16 -11.17 -6.99
C ASP A 151 -15.49 -11.59 -8.31
N LEU A 152 -14.35 -12.26 -8.19
CA LEU A 152 -13.56 -12.76 -9.31
C LEU A 152 -13.83 -14.24 -9.64
N ARG A 153 -14.80 -14.88 -8.98
CA ARG A 153 -15.03 -16.31 -9.14
C ARG A 153 -15.45 -16.66 -10.57
N MET A 154 -16.42 -15.94 -11.12
CA MET A 154 -16.96 -16.18 -12.47
C MET A 154 -17.65 -14.93 -13.00
N CYS A 155 -18.00 -14.95 -14.28
CA CYS A 155 -18.81 -13.89 -14.89
C CYS A 155 -20.16 -13.78 -14.19
N ALA A 156 -20.49 -12.61 -13.67
CA ALA A 156 -21.76 -12.34 -12.98
C ALA A 156 -22.98 -12.49 -13.92
N GLY A 157 -22.79 -12.36 -15.25
CA GLY A 157 -23.87 -12.44 -16.23
C GLY A 157 -24.19 -13.86 -16.74
N CYS A 158 -23.19 -14.75 -16.84
CA CYS A 158 -23.39 -16.07 -17.46
C CYS A 158 -22.64 -17.23 -16.78
N GLY A 159 -21.90 -16.97 -15.69
CA GLY A 159 -21.15 -17.99 -14.97
C GLY A 159 -19.85 -18.45 -15.66
N LYS A 160 -19.42 -17.86 -16.76
CA LYS A 160 -18.16 -18.22 -17.43
C LYS A 160 -16.98 -17.98 -16.49
N TYR A 161 -16.17 -19.02 -16.27
CA TYR A 161 -15.05 -19.00 -15.31
C TYR A 161 -13.70 -18.65 -15.99
N GLU A 162 -13.44 -19.18 -17.19
CA GLU A 162 -12.16 -19.11 -17.88
C GLU A 162 -12.35 -18.76 -19.37
N GLY A 163 -11.23 -18.37 -19.97
CA GLY A 163 -11.08 -18.18 -21.43
C GLY A 163 -11.43 -16.79 -21.92
N GLY A 164 -10.51 -16.21 -22.66
CA GLY A 164 -10.66 -14.92 -23.30
C GLY A 164 -10.42 -13.74 -22.35
N GLU A 165 -11.03 -12.64 -22.71
CA GLU A 165 -10.95 -11.37 -22.01
C GLU A 165 -12.13 -11.19 -21.06
N PHE A 166 -11.90 -10.42 -20.02
CA PHE A 166 -12.90 -10.07 -19.02
C PHE A 166 -12.93 -8.55 -18.78
N TYR A 167 -14.03 -8.09 -18.24
CA TYR A 167 -14.20 -6.74 -17.73
C TYR A 167 -14.41 -6.83 -16.22
N LEU A 168 -13.57 -6.12 -15.43
CA LEU A 168 -13.83 -5.86 -14.03
C LEU A 168 -14.50 -4.49 -13.90
N ASP A 169 -15.70 -4.47 -13.36
CA ASP A 169 -16.33 -3.26 -12.87
C ASP A 169 -15.64 -2.82 -11.58
N ALA A 170 -14.88 -1.75 -11.65
CA ALA A 170 -14.10 -1.26 -10.52
C ALA A 170 -14.99 -0.72 -9.37
N VAL A 171 -16.19 -0.23 -9.67
CA VAL A 171 -17.14 0.31 -8.69
C VAL A 171 -17.99 -0.81 -8.07
N GLY A 172 -18.56 -1.66 -8.91
CA GLY A 172 -19.43 -2.74 -8.46
C GLY A 172 -18.69 -3.98 -7.95
N GLY A 173 -17.38 -4.09 -8.21
CA GLY A 173 -16.59 -5.26 -7.83
C GLY A 173 -17.00 -6.55 -8.54
N LEU A 174 -17.62 -6.46 -9.72
CA LEU A 174 -18.17 -7.59 -10.47
C LEU A 174 -17.35 -7.88 -11.73
N LEU A 175 -17.19 -9.18 -12.03
CA LEU A 175 -16.51 -9.66 -13.22
C LEU A 175 -17.51 -10.02 -14.33
N LEU A 176 -17.29 -9.55 -15.56
CA LEU A 176 -18.04 -9.92 -16.75
C LEU A 176 -17.10 -10.53 -17.80
N CYS A 177 -17.49 -11.60 -18.49
CA CYS A 177 -16.78 -12.07 -19.66
C CYS A 177 -16.99 -11.09 -20.86
N ALA A 178 -16.17 -11.19 -21.92
CA ALA A 178 -16.24 -10.29 -23.07
C ALA A 178 -17.65 -10.18 -23.66
N ASP A 179 -18.35 -11.32 -23.86
CA ASP A 179 -19.70 -11.34 -24.43
C ASP A 179 -20.73 -10.63 -23.53
N CYS A 180 -20.59 -10.75 -22.21
CA CYS A 180 -21.49 -10.09 -21.27
C CYS A 180 -21.15 -8.61 -21.09
N ALA A 181 -19.86 -8.26 -21.14
CA ALA A 181 -19.39 -6.88 -21.11
C ALA A 181 -19.88 -6.11 -22.35
N GLU A 182 -19.73 -6.70 -23.55
CA GLU A 182 -20.19 -6.10 -24.80
C GLU A 182 -21.71 -5.83 -24.80
N ARG A 183 -22.50 -6.78 -24.31
CA ARG A 183 -23.95 -6.58 -24.15
C ARG A 183 -24.32 -5.41 -23.25
N GLN A 184 -23.47 -5.09 -22.28
CA GLN A 184 -23.61 -3.95 -21.37
C GLN A 184 -22.83 -2.71 -21.84
N ARG A 185 -22.27 -2.73 -23.07
CA ARG A 185 -21.47 -1.65 -23.67
C ARG A 185 -20.18 -1.34 -22.90
N HIS A 186 -19.58 -2.35 -22.27
CA HIS A 186 -18.26 -2.26 -21.65
C HIS A 186 -17.21 -2.90 -22.55
N ILE A 187 -16.00 -2.35 -22.50
CA ILE A 187 -14.83 -2.90 -23.18
C ILE A 187 -14.04 -3.74 -22.18
N PRO A 188 -13.69 -5.00 -22.51
CA PRO A 188 -12.83 -5.82 -21.66
C PRO A 188 -11.55 -5.08 -21.25
N ASN A 189 -11.16 -5.25 -20.00
CA ASN A 189 -10.03 -4.55 -19.41
C ASN A 189 -9.00 -5.47 -18.72
N LEU A 190 -9.25 -6.77 -18.70
CA LEU A 190 -8.39 -7.82 -18.20
C LEU A 190 -8.25 -8.93 -19.25
N ASP A 191 -7.03 -9.28 -19.60
CA ASP A 191 -6.76 -10.53 -20.30
C ASP A 191 -6.74 -11.72 -19.31
N ALA A 192 -6.60 -12.95 -19.83
CA ALA A 192 -6.56 -14.15 -19.00
C ALA A 192 -5.38 -14.16 -18.00
N GLY A 193 -4.23 -13.60 -18.39
CA GLY A 193 -3.05 -13.51 -17.53
C GLY A 193 -3.23 -12.54 -16.38
N ALA A 194 -3.79 -11.36 -16.65
CA ALA A 194 -4.09 -10.35 -15.64
C ALA A 194 -5.16 -10.84 -14.64
N LEU A 195 -6.23 -11.50 -15.15
CA LEU A 195 -7.25 -12.11 -14.29
C LEU A 195 -6.68 -13.21 -13.40
N TYR A 196 -5.83 -14.09 -13.98
CA TYR A 196 -5.12 -15.11 -13.19
C TYR A 196 -4.29 -14.49 -12.05
N ALA A 197 -3.49 -13.47 -12.37
CA ALA A 197 -2.68 -12.79 -11.38
C ALA A 197 -3.54 -12.11 -10.31
N MET A 198 -4.65 -11.48 -10.69
CA MET A 198 -5.57 -10.85 -9.77
C MET A 198 -6.19 -11.86 -8.80
N ARG A 199 -6.65 -13.02 -9.30
CA ARG A 199 -7.11 -14.15 -8.49
C ARG A 199 -6.01 -14.67 -7.56
N HIS A 200 -4.80 -14.84 -8.06
CA HIS A 200 -3.63 -15.24 -7.26
C HIS A 200 -3.40 -14.25 -6.10
N ILE A 201 -3.45 -12.94 -6.36
CA ILE A 201 -3.24 -11.91 -5.35
C ILE A 201 -4.31 -11.99 -4.25
N PHE A 202 -5.58 -12.13 -4.60
CA PHE A 202 -6.66 -12.17 -3.60
C PHE A 202 -6.72 -13.50 -2.84
N TRP A 203 -6.47 -14.65 -3.48
CA TRP A 203 -6.70 -15.97 -2.89
C TRP A 203 -5.47 -16.59 -2.23
N THR A 204 -4.27 -16.05 -2.48
CA THR A 204 -3.07 -16.51 -1.78
C THR A 204 -3.14 -16.14 -0.30
N VAL A 205 -3.04 -17.13 0.59
CA VAL A 205 -3.12 -16.92 2.05
C VAL A 205 -1.85 -16.26 2.58
N GLU A 206 -0.69 -16.71 2.14
CA GLU A 206 0.60 -16.25 2.63
C GLU A 206 1.09 -14.97 1.91
N ASP A 207 1.16 -13.85 2.63
CA ASP A 207 1.60 -12.56 2.06
C ASP A 207 2.98 -12.59 1.38
N LYS A 208 3.87 -13.51 1.77
CA LYS A 208 5.18 -13.65 1.12
C LYS A 208 5.10 -14.29 -0.26
N LYS A 209 4.11 -15.15 -0.50
CA LYS A 209 3.92 -15.87 -1.76
C LYS A 209 3.15 -15.05 -2.80
N VAL A 210 2.43 -14.03 -2.38
CA VAL A 210 1.56 -13.22 -3.24
C VAL A 210 2.31 -12.53 -4.39
N PHE A 211 3.59 -12.25 -4.23
CA PHE A 211 4.45 -11.63 -5.24
C PHE A 211 4.98 -12.61 -6.29
N GLY A 212 4.85 -13.92 -6.06
CA GLY A 212 5.56 -14.99 -6.78
C GLY A 212 4.92 -15.48 -8.08
N PHE A 213 4.16 -14.64 -8.80
CA PHE A 213 3.60 -14.99 -10.11
C PHE A 213 4.41 -14.42 -11.28
N LYS A 214 4.22 -15.01 -12.47
CA LYS A 214 4.81 -14.54 -13.73
C LYS A 214 3.71 -14.44 -14.79
N ILE A 215 3.59 -13.29 -15.42
CA ILE A 215 2.67 -13.00 -16.53
C ILE A 215 3.39 -12.21 -17.60
N SER A 216 2.78 -12.05 -18.77
CA SER A 216 3.34 -11.27 -19.87
C SER A 216 3.44 -9.77 -19.49
N PRO A 217 4.31 -8.99 -20.15
CA PRO A 217 4.35 -7.55 -19.94
C PRO A 217 3.01 -6.86 -20.21
N GLU A 218 2.25 -7.34 -21.20
CA GLU A 218 0.92 -6.84 -21.58
C GLU A 218 -0.07 -7.11 -20.44
N SER A 219 -0.16 -8.37 -19.97
CA SER A 219 -1.00 -8.74 -18.82
C SER A 219 -0.64 -7.93 -17.57
N LEU A 220 0.66 -7.66 -17.35
CA LEU A 220 1.11 -6.86 -16.21
C LEU A 220 0.67 -5.39 -16.34
N LYS A 221 0.64 -4.84 -17.56
CA LYS A 221 0.13 -3.49 -17.83
C LYS A 221 -1.35 -3.40 -17.51
N ASP A 222 -2.14 -4.38 -17.97
CA ASP A 222 -3.58 -4.45 -17.68
C ASP A 222 -3.86 -4.62 -16.19
N LEU A 223 -3.17 -5.56 -15.53
CA LEU A 223 -3.26 -5.75 -14.08
C LEU A 223 -2.97 -4.45 -13.33
N SER A 224 -1.88 -3.75 -13.66
CA SER A 224 -1.49 -2.50 -12.98
C SER A 224 -2.50 -1.37 -13.21
N ARG A 225 -3.12 -1.31 -14.39
CA ARG A 225 -4.16 -0.33 -14.72
C ARG A 225 -5.46 -0.63 -13.98
N VAL A 226 -5.89 -1.87 -13.99
CA VAL A 226 -7.17 -2.26 -13.37
C VAL A 226 -7.06 -2.24 -11.84
N SER A 227 -5.93 -2.64 -11.26
CA SER A 227 -5.71 -2.52 -9.80
C SER A 227 -5.78 -1.07 -9.34
N GLU A 228 -5.20 -0.13 -10.10
CA GLU A 228 -5.29 1.30 -9.81
C GLU A 228 -6.74 1.81 -9.88
N GLN A 229 -7.46 1.47 -10.96
CA GLN A 229 -8.87 1.86 -11.11
C GLN A 229 -9.73 1.33 -9.95
N TYR A 230 -9.51 0.07 -9.56
CA TYR A 230 -10.21 -0.54 -8.44
C TYR A 230 -9.86 0.15 -7.10
N THR A 231 -8.59 0.51 -6.92
CA THR A 231 -8.14 1.23 -5.71
C THR A 231 -8.79 2.61 -5.62
N LEU A 232 -8.75 3.40 -6.68
CA LEU A 232 -9.33 4.73 -6.70
C LEU A 232 -10.85 4.72 -6.54
N ALA A 233 -11.54 3.72 -7.11
CA ALA A 233 -12.98 3.56 -6.95
C ALA A 233 -13.38 3.28 -5.51
N ASN A 234 -12.59 2.47 -4.78
CA ASN A 234 -12.88 2.12 -3.39
C ASN A 234 -12.43 3.17 -2.37
N LEU A 235 -11.44 4.00 -2.71
CA LEU A 235 -11.04 5.14 -1.88
C LEU A 235 -11.93 6.38 -2.10
N GLU A 236 -12.71 6.42 -3.19
CA GLU A 236 -13.61 7.52 -3.57
C GLU A 236 -12.91 8.86 -3.82
N HIS A 237 -11.58 8.90 -3.86
CA HIS A 237 -10.78 10.10 -4.16
C HIS A 237 -9.42 9.75 -4.78
N GLY A 238 -8.78 10.77 -5.37
CA GLY A 238 -7.44 10.64 -5.94
C GLY A 238 -6.34 10.66 -4.88
N LEU A 239 -5.23 10.00 -5.18
CA LEU A 239 -4.03 9.98 -4.35
C LEU A 239 -2.99 10.96 -4.91
N LYS A 240 -2.45 11.83 -4.05
CA LYS A 240 -1.55 12.92 -4.44
C LYS A 240 -0.22 12.44 -5.01
N THR A 241 0.26 11.28 -4.51
CA THR A 241 1.53 10.68 -4.95
C THR A 241 1.41 9.90 -6.25
N LEU A 242 0.18 9.57 -6.71
CA LEU A 242 -0.06 8.75 -7.89
C LEU A 242 0.41 9.44 -9.17
N ASP A 243 0.14 10.73 -9.34
CA ASP A 243 0.52 11.47 -10.55
C ASP A 243 2.04 11.49 -10.72
N PHE A 244 2.76 11.72 -9.62
CA PHE A 244 4.22 11.65 -9.63
C PHE A 244 4.72 10.24 -9.95
N LEU A 245 4.12 9.21 -9.33
CA LEU A 245 4.48 7.82 -9.61
C LEU A 245 4.30 7.48 -11.11
N LYS A 246 3.21 7.92 -11.72
CA LYS A 246 2.98 7.72 -13.17
C LYS A 246 4.08 8.35 -14.01
N THR A 247 4.47 9.58 -13.70
CA THR A 247 5.54 10.30 -14.43
C THR A 247 6.88 9.56 -14.41
N VAL A 248 7.18 8.79 -13.35
CA VAL A 248 8.47 8.09 -13.22
C VAL A 248 8.44 6.62 -13.63
N LEU A 249 7.25 6.02 -13.80
CA LEU A 249 7.08 4.63 -14.24
C LEU A 249 6.77 4.50 -15.75
N GLU A 250 6.45 5.60 -16.42
CA GLU A 250 6.31 5.69 -17.88
C GLU A 250 7.67 5.73 -18.55
#